data_3ab4c7a161371f1ac46b42cc3ee4d398
#
_entry.id   3ab4c7a161371f1ac46b42cc3ee4d398
#
_cell.length_a   1.000
_cell.length_b   1.000
_cell.length_c   1.000
_cell.angle_alpha   90.00
_cell.angle_beta   90.00
_cell.angle_gamma   90.00
#
_symmetry.space_group_name_H-M   'P 1'
#
loop_
_entity.id
_entity.type
_entity.pdbx_description
1 polymer ?
#
loop_
_entity_poly.entity_id
_entity_poly.type
_entity_poly.pdbx_seq_one_letter_code
_entity_poly.pdbx_strand_id
1 'polypeptide(L)'
;MQCKIEVNGNTEIFDINKVAKQAAGAALLRVKNTVVLATVAREETQVQEDFLPLTVQYIEKMYAAGRIPGGYIKRETKPGDFETLTSRIIDRSLRPLFPKGYAYPTQIVVMVLSCDPEVDLQVVALNAASVALYLS
;
A
#
# COMPACT_ATOMS: atom_id res chain seq x y z
N MET A 1 5.32 16.51 6.18
CA MET A 1 6.13 15.99 7.31
C MET A 1 6.96 14.82 6.81
N GLN A 2 8.22 14.77 7.16
CA GLN A 2 9.12 13.68 6.75
C GLN A 2 9.69 13.02 8.02
N CYS A 3 9.68 11.69 8.04
CA CYS A 3 10.26 10.88 9.10
C CYS A 3 11.30 9.93 8.50
N LYS A 4 12.44 9.77 9.17
CA LYS A 4 13.51 8.85 8.79
C LYS A 4 13.70 7.83 9.90
N ILE A 5 13.72 6.55 9.53
CA ILE A 5 13.91 5.43 10.44
C ILE A 5 14.98 4.52 9.86
N GLU A 6 15.91 4.06 10.68
CA GLU A 6 16.89 3.05 10.28
C GLU A 6 16.41 1.67 10.75
N VAL A 7 16.28 0.75 9.79
CA VAL A 7 15.85 -0.62 10.03
C VAL A 7 16.80 -1.57 9.30
N ASN A 8 17.47 -2.44 10.06
CA ASN A 8 18.39 -3.45 9.52
C ASN A 8 19.45 -2.89 8.54
N GLY A 9 20.01 -1.72 8.85
CA GLY A 9 21.03 -1.08 8.02
C GLY A 9 20.48 -0.35 6.78
N ASN A 10 19.17 -0.32 6.59
CA ASN A 10 18.51 0.46 5.55
C ASN A 10 17.80 1.66 6.16
N THR A 11 17.90 2.81 5.50
CA THR A 11 17.16 4.02 5.88
C THR A 11 15.81 4.02 5.19
N GLU A 12 14.75 3.99 5.97
CA GLU A 12 13.37 4.17 5.51
C GLU A 12 12.96 5.63 5.67
N ILE A 13 12.53 6.25 4.59
CA ILE A 13 12.09 7.66 4.58
C ILE A 13 10.60 7.70 4.28
N PHE A 14 9.82 8.18 5.23
CA PHE A 14 8.39 8.37 5.10
C PHE A 14 8.06 9.83 4.86
N ASP A 15 7.44 10.14 3.73
CA ASP A 15 6.79 11.41 3.46
C ASP A 15 5.30 11.30 3.75
N ILE A 16 4.83 11.94 4.81
CA ILE A 16 3.47 11.84 5.33
C ILE A 16 2.61 12.92 4.72
N ASN A 17 1.46 12.54 4.13
CA ASN A 17 0.46 13.44 3.55
C ASN A 17 1.02 14.48 2.56
N LYS A 18 2.13 14.16 1.91
CA LYS A 18 2.75 15.01 0.90
C LYS A 18 2.05 14.92 -0.44
N VAL A 19 1.65 13.72 -0.81
CA VAL A 19 0.87 13.38 -2.00
C VAL A 19 -0.45 12.74 -1.61
N ALA A 20 -1.37 12.60 -2.54
CA ALA A 20 -2.71 12.03 -2.31
C ALA A 20 -3.46 12.73 -1.15
N LYS A 21 -3.50 14.05 -1.18
CA LYS A 21 -4.05 14.88 -0.10
C LYS A 21 -5.56 14.72 0.14
N GLN A 22 -6.28 14.07 -0.77
CA GLN A 22 -7.71 13.77 -0.62
C GLN A 22 -7.97 12.44 0.10
N ALA A 23 -6.94 11.62 0.27
CA ALA A 23 -7.05 10.38 1.04
C ALA A 23 -7.14 10.67 2.54
N ALA A 24 -7.78 9.78 3.30
CA ALA A 24 -7.85 9.88 4.76
C ALA A 24 -6.46 9.79 5.39
N GLY A 25 -5.59 8.94 4.83
CA GLY A 25 -4.18 8.86 5.18
C GLY A 25 -3.34 8.50 3.96
N ALA A 26 -2.15 9.09 3.85
CA ALA A 26 -1.22 8.81 2.77
C ALA A 26 0.22 8.78 3.27
N ALA A 27 0.96 7.77 2.87
CA ALA A 27 2.39 7.63 3.17
C ALA A 27 3.16 7.28 1.91
N LEU A 28 4.19 8.04 1.61
CA LEU A 28 5.16 7.73 0.56
C LEU A 28 6.42 7.21 1.24
N LEU A 29 6.69 5.92 1.10
CA LEU A 29 7.86 5.28 1.67
C LEU A 29 8.94 5.12 0.61
N ARG A 30 10.14 5.53 0.97
CA ARG A 30 11.35 5.36 0.15
C ARG A 30 12.38 4.53 0.90
N VAL A 31 12.83 3.46 0.26
CA VAL A 31 13.92 2.61 0.75
C VAL A 31 14.89 2.38 -0.41
N LYS A 32 16.11 2.88 -0.32
CA LYS A 32 17.05 2.91 -1.47
C LYS A 32 16.39 3.55 -2.70
N ASN A 33 16.30 2.82 -3.81
CA ASN A 33 15.64 3.24 -5.05
C ASN A 33 14.18 2.77 -5.14
N THR A 34 13.68 2.06 -4.14
CA THR A 34 12.27 1.65 -4.08
C THR A 34 11.42 2.77 -3.51
N VAL A 35 10.34 3.10 -4.19
CA VAL A 35 9.36 4.09 -3.75
C VAL A 35 7.96 3.47 -3.82
N VAL A 36 7.26 3.48 -2.71
CA VAL A 36 5.91 2.94 -2.57
C VAL A 36 4.98 4.00 -2.00
N LEU A 37 3.84 4.18 -2.64
CA LEU A 37 2.77 5.04 -2.16
C LEU A 37 1.65 4.17 -1.57
N ALA A 38 1.33 4.39 -0.31
CA ALA A 38 0.17 3.79 0.35
C ALA A 38 -0.85 4.87 0.67
N THR A 39 -2.10 4.60 0.34
CA THR A 39 -3.23 5.49 0.60
C THR A 39 -4.36 4.73 1.28
N VAL A 40 -5.05 5.40 2.19
CA VAL A 40 -6.23 4.87 2.86
C VAL A 40 -7.40 5.79 2.60
N ALA A 41 -8.49 5.23 2.11
CA ALA A 41 -9.76 5.90 1.96
C ALA A 41 -10.83 5.16 2.75
N ARG A 42 -11.75 5.88 3.37
CA ARG A 42 -12.90 5.30 4.07
C ARG A 42 -14.17 6.04 3.72
N GLU A 43 -15.27 5.34 3.77
CA GLU A 43 -16.60 5.94 3.66
C GLU A 43 -17.07 6.44 5.02
N GLU A 44 -17.90 7.49 5.00
CA GLU A 44 -18.46 8.08 6.22
C GLU A 44 -19.69 7.33 6.74
N THR A 45 -20.28 6.47 5.91
CA THR A 45 -21.50 5.73 6.23
C THR A 45 -21.14 4.31 6.65
N GLN A 46 -21.67 3.86 7.78
CA GLN A 46 -21.55 2.47 8.22
C GLN A 46 -22.41 1.55 7.36
N VAL A 47 -21.88 0.39 7.04
CA VAL A 47 -22.65 -0.70 6.43
C VAL A 47 -23.23 -1.56 7.54
N GLN A 48 -24.49 -2.00 7.37
CA GLN A 48 -25.16 -2.92 8.30
C GLN A 48 -24.73 -4.37 8.03
N GLU A 49 -23.47 -4.66 8.23
CA GLU A 49 -22.90 -5.98 8.02
C GLU A 49 -22.06 -6.40 9.24
N ASP A 50 -22.09 -7.69 9.57
CA ASP A 50 -21.37 -8.24 10.73
C ASP A 50 -19.89 -8.49 10.47
N PHE A 51 -19.34 -7.98 9.37
CA PHE A 51 -17.93 -8.15 9.02
C PHE A 51 -17.25 -6.80 8.70
N LEU A 52 -15.93 -6.78 8.83
CA LEU A 52 -15.13 -5.61 8.48
C LEU A 52 -15.04 -5.46 6.94
N PRO A 53 -15.63 -4.41 6.34
CA PRO A 53 -15.57 -4.17 4.90
C PRO A 53 -14.22 -3.54 4.50
N LEU A 54 -13.14 -4.31 4.65
CA LEU A 54 -11.77 -3.91 4.30
C LEU A 54 -11.39 -4.48 2.94
N THR A 55 -10.95 -3.61 2.04
CA THR A 55 -10.39 -3.96 0.74
C THR A 55 -8.94 -3.50 0.68
N VAL A 56 -8.03 -4.41 0.37
CA VAL A 56 -6.61 -4.11 0.18
C VAL A 56 -6.21 -4.41 -1.25
N GLN A 57 -5.60 -3.44 -1.91
CA GLN A 57 -5.04 -3.59 -3.25
C GLN A 57 -3.55 -3.25 -3.23
N TYR A 58 -2.75 -4.15 -3.77
CA TYR A 58 -1.34 -3.92 -4.05
C TYR A 58 -1.14 -3.92 -5.57
N ILE A 59 -0.54 -2.89 -6.10
CA ILE A 59 -0.44 -2.65 -7.54
C ILE A 59 1.02 -2.46 -7.93
N GLU A 60 1.49 -3.31 -8.83
CA GLU A 60 2.76 -3.16 -9.53
C GLU A 60 2.52 -2.82 -10.98
N LYS A 61 3.23 -1.84 -11.49
CA LYS A 61 3.20 -1.46 -12.90
C LYS A 61 4.59 -1.58 -13.51
N MET A 62 4.65 -1.90 -14.79
CA MET A 62 5.92 -2.07 -15.51
C MET A 62 6.80 -0.82 -15.48
N TYR A 63 6.20 0.36 -15.39
CA TYR A 63 6.95 1.61 -15.27
C TYR A 63 7.84 1.68 -14.02
N ALA A 64 7.43 1.01 -12.92
CA ALA A 64 8.24 0.97 -11.70
C ALA A 64 9.60 0.29 -11.89
N ALA A 65 9.68 -0.63 -12.84
CA ALA A 65 10.92 -1.28 -13.26
C ALA A 65 11.56 -0.62 -14.50
N GLY A 66 11.06 0.54 -14.93
CA GLY A 66 11.55 1.22 -16.13
C GLY A 66 11.24 0.48 -17.43
N ARG A 67 10.18 -0.33 -17.44
CA ARG A 67 9.81 -1.18 -18.58
C ARG A 67 8.46 -0.80 -19.15
N ILE A 68 8.27 -1.12 -20.43
CA ILE A 68 6.98 -1.03 -21.12
C ILE A 68 6.36 -2.42 -21.19
N PRO A 69 5.02 -2.58 -21.00
CA PRO A 69 4.36 -3.87 -21.17
C PRO A 69 4.67 -4.50 -22.53
N GLY A 70 5.28 -5.68 -22.51
CA GLY A 70 5.79 -6.37 -23.72
C GLY A 70 4.90 -7.49 -24.23
N GLY A 71 3.77 -7.76 -23.63
CA GLY A 71 2.86 -8.80 -24.03
C GLY A 71 2.07 -8.48 -25.30
N TYR A 72 1.36 -9.47 -25.85
CA TYR A 72 0.48 -9.33 -27.01
C TYR A 72 -0.53 -8.17 -26.86
N ILE A 73 -1.13 -8.04 -25.67
CA ILE A 73 -2.13 -7.00 -25.36
C ILE A 73 -1.49 -5.64 -25.09
N LYS A 74 -0.20 -5.59 -24.72
CA LYS A 74 0.53 -4.37 -24.30
C LYS A 74 -0.16 -3.55 -23.20
N ARG A 75 -0.93 -4.24 -22.36
CA ARG A 75 -1.72 -3.66 -21.25
C ARG A 75 -1.58 -4.51 -19.99
N GLU A 76 -1.55 -3.85 -18.84
CA GLU A 76 -1.58 -4.50 -17.53
C GLU A 76 -3.02 -4.53 -17.03
N THR A 77 -3.76 -5.61 -17.32
CA THR A 77 -5.21 -5.68 -17.10
C THR A 77 -5.61 -6.37 -15.80
N LYS A 78 -4.92 -7.44 -15.43
CA LYS A 78 -5.23 -8.23 -14.22
C LYS A 78 -4.04 -8.24 -13.28
N PRO A 79 -4.29 -8.22 -11.95
CA PRO A 79 -3.23 -8.44 -10.95
C PRO A 79 -2.59 -9.82 -11.16
N GLY A 80 -1.27 -9.85 -11.05
CA GLY A 80 -0.51 -11.10 -11.03
C GLY A 80 -0.63 -11.83 -9.69
N ASP A 81 -0.09 -13.06 -9.64
CA ASP A 81 -0.11 -13.86 -8.41
C ASP A 81 0.63 -13.19 -7.26
N PHE A 82 1.77 -12.56 -7.54
CA PHE A 82 2.55 -11.82 -6.54
C PHE A 82 1.76 -10.64 -5.96
N GLU A 83 1.07 -9.88 -6.79
CA GLU A 83 0.22 -8.76 -6.36
C GLU A 83 -0.93 -9.25 -5.47
N THR A 84 -1.57 -10.34 -5.87
CA THR A 84 -2.67 -10.94 -5.09
C THR A 84 -2.19 -11.46 -3.74
N LEU A 85 -1.08 -12.18 -3.71
CA LEU A 85 -0.50 -12.70 -2.46
C LEU A 85 -0.05 -11.58 -1.54
N THR A 86 0.57 -10.54 -2.08
CA THR A 86 1.00 -9.38 -1.29
C THR A 86 -0.20 -8.63 -0.70
N SER A 87 -1.26 -8.44 -1.47
CA SER A 87 -2.52 -7.87 -0.96
C SER A 87 -3.09 -8.67 0.20
N ARG A 88 -3.05 -10.00 0.12
CA ARG A 88 -3.50 -10.90 1.19
C ARG A 88 -2.63 -10.82 2.45
N ILE A 89 -1.31 -10.70 2.29
CA ILE A 89 -0.38 -10.53 3.42
C ILE A 89 -0.70 -9.23 4.16
N ILE A 90 -0.90 -8.13 3.43
CA ILE A 90 -1.25 -6.84 4.00
C ILE A 90 -2.60 -6.90 4.72
N ASP A 91 -3.62 -7.45 4.07
CA ASP A 91 -4.96 -7.62 4.66
C ASP A 91 -4.89 -8.44 5.96
N ARG A 92 -4.27 -9.60 5.92
CA ARG A 92 -4.15 -10.49 7.07
C ARG A 92 -3.42 -9.85 8.24
N SER A 93 -2.44 -9.00 7.97
CA SER A 93 -1.66 -8.31 8.99
C SER A 93 -2.40 -7.14 9.61
N LEU A 94 -3.19 -6.40 8.82
CA LEU A 94 -3.85 -5.17 9.28
C LEU A 94 -5.28 -5.40 9.79
N ARG A 95 -5.98 -6.40 9.28
CA ARG A 95 -7.38 -6.70 9.66
C ARG A 95 -7.58 -6.89 11.17
N PRO A 96 -6.72 -7.61 11.91
CA PRO A 96 -6.87 -7.78 13.36
C PRO A 96 -6.68 -6.49 14.17
N LEU A 97 -6.10 -5.44 13.58
CA LEU A 97 -5.83 -4.17 14.27
C LEU A 97 -7.08 -3.26 14.34
N PHE A 98 -8.09 -3.55 13.54
CA PHE A 98 -9.34 -2.79 13.58
C PHE A 98 -10.15 -3.11 14.84
N PRO A 99 -10.77 -2.11 15.46
CA PRO A 99 -11.62 -2.33 16.63
C PRO A 99 -12.84 -3.20 16.29
N LYS A 100 -13.31 -3.96 17.28
CA LYS A 100 -14.53 -4.76 17.12
C LYS A 100 -15.73 -3.86 16.83
N GLY A 101 -16.54 -4.28 15.86
CA GLY A 101 -17.72 -3.51 15.44
C GLY A 101 -17.43 -2.36 14.48
N TYR A 102 -16.19 -2.22 14.01
CA TYR A 102 -15.86 -1.26 12.95
C TYR A 102 -16.51 -1.71 11.63
N ALA A 103 -17.43 -0.92 11.11
CA ALA A 103 -18.26 -1.25 9.94
C ALA A 103 -18.20 -0.18 8.83
N TYR A 104 -17.18 0.66 8.84
CA TYR A 104 -16.96 1.64 7.77
C TYR A 104 -16.17 0.99 6.62
N PRO A 105 -16.70 1.01 5.37
CA PRO A 105 -15.94 0.55 4.23
C PRO A 105 -14.59 1.28 4.12
N THR A 106 -13.53 0.52 4.15
CA THR A 106 -12.16 1.03 4.14
C THR A 106 -11.38 0.40 2.99
N GLN A 107 -10.72 1.21 2.19
CA GLN A 107 -9.87 0.77 1.10
C GLN A 107 -8.44 1.21 1.34
N ILE A 108 -7.52 0.25 1.27
CA ILE A 108 -6.08 0.49 1.31
C ILE A 108 -5.51 0.18 -0.07
N VAL A 109 -4.88 1.15 -0.69
CA VAL A 109 -4.22 0.99 -1.99
C VAL A 109 -2.73 1.23 -1.82
N VAL A 110 -1.93 0.26 -2.20
CA VAL A 110 -0.47 0.34 -2.19
C VAL A 110 0.04 0.25 -3.62
N MET A 111 0.76 1.27 -4.05
CA MET A 111 1.27 1.42 -5.42
C MET A 111 2.79 1.47 -5.42
N VAL A 112 3.43 0.60 -6.18
CA VAL A 112 4.88 0.66 -6.39
C VAL A 112 5.18 1.65 -7.50
N LEU A 113 5.89 2.72 -7.18
CA LEU A 113 6.27 3.77 -8.13
C LEU A 113 7.67 3.58 -8.70
N SER A 114 8.57 2.98 -7.92
CA SER A 114 9.92 2.61 -8.32
C SER A 114 10.33 1.35 -7.59
N CYS A 115 11.07 0.48 -8.25
CA CYS A 115 11.47 -0.82 -7.74
C CYS A 115 12.99 -0.99 -7.78
N ASP A 116 13.56 -1.39 -6.65
CA ASP A 116 14.95 -1.82 -6.53
C ASP A 116 14.96 -3.34 -6.30
N PRO A 117 15.68 -4.14 -7.12
CA PRO A 117 15.72 -5.59 -6.96
C PRO A 117 16.27 -6.07 -5.60
N GLU A 118 17.04 -5.24 -4.91
CA GLU A 118 17.63 -5.57 -3.60
C GLU A 118 16.66 -5.39 -2.43
N VAL A 119 15.48 -4.81 -2.66
CA VAL A 119 14.50 -4.49 -1.63
C VAL A 119 13.30 -5.42 -1.72
N ASP A 120 12.90 -5.99 -0.58
CA ASP A 120 11.69 -6.81 -0.49
C ASP A 120 10.43 -5.91 -0.53
N LEU A 121 9.73 -5.96 -1.65
CA LEU A 121 8.54 -5.16 -1.89
C LEU A 121 7.39 -5.49 -0.94
N GLN A 122 7.25 -6.74 -0.49
CA GLN A 122 6.19 -7.14 0.43
C GLN A 122 6.35 -6.46 1.79
N VAL A 123 7.56 -6.43 2.32
CA VAL A 123 7.87 -5.78 3.60
C VAL A 123 7.66 -4.27 3.50
N VAL A 124 8.18 -3.65 2.46
CA VAL A 124 8.04 -2.20 2.22
C VAL A 124 6.58 -1.81 2.03
N ALA A 125 5.82 -2.60 1.27
CA ALA A 125 4.39 -2.38 1.05
C ALA A 125 3.59 -2.47 2.36
N LEU A 126 3.86 -3.46 3.19
CA LEU A 126 3.21 -3.62 4.49
C LEU A 126 3.53 -2.44 5.43
N ASN A 127 4.79 -2.02 5.50
CA ASN A 127 5.20 -0.88 6.32
C ASN A 127 4.51 0.41 5.86
N ALA A 128 4.47 0.67 4.57
CA ALA A 128 3.80 1.84 4.01
C ALA A 128 2.28 1.83 4.29
N ALA A 129 1.62 0.69 4.10
CA ALA A 129 0.20 0.52 4.39
C ALA A 129 -0.12 0.72 5.88
N SER A 130 0.71 0.18 6.76
CA SER A 130 0.57 0.34 8.21
C SER A 130 0.66 1.80 8.64
N VAL A 131 1.64 2.54 8.12
CA VAL A 131 1.79 3.98 8.42
C VAL A 131 0.61 4.78 7.88
N ALA A 132 0.19 4.52 6.64
CA ALA A 132 -0.97 5.20 6.06
C ALA A 132 -2.26 4.95 6.85
N LEU A 133 -2.48 3.72 7.32
CA LEU A 133 -3.63 3.36 8.14
C LEU A 133 -3.58 4.03 9.52
N TYR A 134 -2.41 4.10 10.14
CA TYR A 134 -2.24 4.76 11.43
C TYR A 134 -2.55 6.26 11.39
N LEU A 135 -2.30 6.88 10.23
CA LEU A 135 -2.51 8.32 10.02
C LEU A 135 -3.92 8.69 9.58
N SER A 136 -4.77 7.71 9.25
CA SER A 136 -6.12 7.93 8.69
C SER A 136 -7.20 8.26 9.77
#